data_dae2d41995635f675a404461625809a4
#
_entry.id   dae2d41995635f675a404461625809a4
#
_cell.length_a   1.000
_cell.length_b   1.000
_cell.length_c   1.000
_cell.angle_alpha   90.00
_cell.angle_beta   90.00
_cell.angle_gamma   90.00
#
_symmetry.space_group_name_H-M   'P 1'
#
loop_
_entity.id
_entity.type
_entity.pdbx_description
1 polymer ?
#
loop_
_entity_poly.entity_id
_entity_poly.type
_entity_poly.pdbx_seq_one_letter_code
_entity_poly.pdbx_strand_id
1 'polypeptide(L)'
;GLLFRSNFGVDYTTSFINALTHTFASDVVNNNTARTDLGQTNNTNYTWSNTLNYLFDIKKAHHFNVLLGSEINKQTYLDFHAISEGYALESVEYMYPNAATGTARNTGAMVGYRLASFFGKVDYNYNDLLLASFTLRHDGSSRFGKNNRWGNFPAASLGFRISQLLKKDWLDDLKFRLSWGKTGNQGIDNNAHYGLYVADYGLDRTTSTAY
;
A
#
# COMPACT_ATOMS: atom_id res chain seq x y z
N GLY A 1 -13.47 2.73 -31.23
CA GLY A 1 -14.54 2.68 -30.24
C GLY A 1 -14.12 3.32 -28.93
N LEU A 2 -15.10 3.83 -28.19
CA LEU A 2 -14.91 4.48 -26.87
C LEU A 2 -15.45 3.54 -25.77
N LEU A 3 -14.64 3.27 -24.73
CA LEU A 3 -15.02 2.46 -23.59
C LEU A 3 -14.67 3.21 -22.29
N PHE A 4 -15.69 3.44 -21.46
CA PHE A 4 -15.50 3.92 -20.09
C PHE A 4 -15.67 2.72 -19.12
N ARG A 5 -14.77 2.63 -18.13
CA ARG A 5 -14.84 1.66 -17.05
C ARG A 5 -14.59 2.35 -15.73
N SER A 6 -15.44 2.08 -14.75
CA SER A 6 -15.28 2.50 -13.36
C SER A 6 -15.30 1.27 -12.46
N ASN A 7 -14.27 1.12 -11.63
CA ASN A 7 -14.17 0.02 -10.67
C ASN A 7 -14.00 0.62 -9.27
N PHE A 8 -14.80 0.12 -8.34
CA PHE A 8 -14.67 0.43 -6.93
C PHE A 8 -14.46 -0.86 -6.15
N GLY A 9 -13.43 -0.90 -5.33
CA GLY A 9 -13.07 -2.03 -4.49
C GLY A 9 -12.92 -1.62 -3.04
N VAL A 10 -13.28 -2.53 -2.15
CA VAL A 10 -13.07 -2.41 -0.70
C VAL A 10 -12.48 -3.71 -0.19
N ASP A 11 -11.31 -3.62 0.45
CA ASP A 11 -10.72 -4.72 1.20
C ASP A 11 -10.79 -4.38 2.68
N TYR A 12 -11.42 -5.25 3.45
CA TYR A 12 -11.54 -5.10 4.89
C TYR A 12 -11.01 -6.36 5.58
N THR A 13 -10.03 -6.17 6.44
CA THR A 13 -9.46 -7.26 7.25
C THR A 13 -9.53 -6.85 8.72
N THR A 14 -10.06 -7.74 9.54
CA THR A 14 -9.99 -7.61 11.00
C THR A 14 -9.27 -8.81 11.57
N SER A 15 -8.41 -8.56 12.55
CA SER A 15 -7.69 -9.61 13.29
C SER A 15 -7.88 -9.37 14.78
N PHE A 16 -8.11 -10.45 15.50
CA PHE A 16 -8.21 -10.43 16.95
C PHE A 16 -6.99 -11.13 17.55
N ILE A 17 -6.43 -10.54 18.58
CA ILE A 17 -5.36 -11.10 19.39
C ILE A 17 -5.95 -11.41 20.76
N ASN A 18 -5.75 -12.66 21.19
CA ASN A 18 -6.05 -13.09 22.54
C ASN A 18 -4.84 -13.90 23.03
N ALA A 19 -3.88 -13.20 23.61
CA ALA A 19 -2.67 -13.79 24.12
C ALA A 19 -2.73 -13.86 25.65
N LEU A 20 -2.55 -15.05 26.18
CA LEU A 20 -2.49 -15.33 27.60
C LEU A 20 -1.08 -15.81 27.94
N THR A 21 -0.48 -15.20 28.95
CA THR A 21 0.81 -15.60 29.48
C THR A 21 0.63 -15.98 30.94
N HIS A 22 0.97 -17.22 31.27
CA HIS A 22 0.89 -17.74 32.64
C HIS A 22 2.18 -17.49 33.38
N THR A 23 2.10 -17.53 34.72
CA THR A 23 3.30 -17.60 35.56
C THR A 23 4.00 -18.97 35.38
N PHE A 24 5.29 -18.98 35.40
CA PHE A 24 6.09 -20.21 35.42
C PHE A 24 7.45 -19.95 36.05
N ALA A 25 8.01 -21.00 36.62
CA ALA A 25 9.36 -21.03 37.16
C ALA A 25 10.18 -22.13 36.50
N SER A 26 11.40 -21.82 36.08
CA SER A 26 12.36 -22.77 35.57
C SER A 26 13.76 -22.40 36.07
N ASP A 27 14.72 -23.30 35.88
CA ASP A 27 16.12 -23.09 36.30
C ASP A 27 16.81 -21.98 35.51
N VAL A 28 16.24 -21.53 34.36
CA VAL A 28 16.85 -20.58 33.45
C VAL A 28 16.08 -19.25 33.38
N VAL A 29 14.75 -19.31 33.33
CA VAL A 29 13.89 -18.14 33.17
C VAL A 29 12.63 -18.30 34.00
N ASN A 30 12.26 -17.24 34.71
CA ASN A 30 11.02 -17.19 35.50
C ASN A 30 10.11 -16.10 34.95
N ASN A 31 8.82 -16.41 34.84
CA ASN A 31 7.78 -15.42 34.64
C ASN A 31 6.88 -15.38 35.89
N ASN A 32 6.95 -14.30 36.64
CA ASN A 32 6.24 -14.16 37.92
C ASN A 32 4.91 -13.42 37.77
N THR A 33 4.53 -13.05 36.53
CA THR A 33 3.33 -12.22 36.33
C THR A 33 2.50 -12.79 35.19
N ALA A 34 1.30 -13.26 35.53
CA ALA A 34 0.32 -13.64 34.52
C ALA A 34 -0.19 -12.41 33.79
N ARG A 35 -0.34 -12.48 32.48
CA ARG A 35 -0.68 -11.36 31.62
C ARG A 35 -1.67 -11.75 30.53
N THR A 36 -2.59 -10.85 30.21
CA THR A 36 -3.40 -10.91 28.99
C THR A 36 -3.04 -9.78 28.05
N ASP A 37 -3.13 -10.06 26.77
CA ASP A 37 -3.09 -9.06 25.70
C ASP A 37 -4.27 -9.33 24.76
N LEU A 38 -5.33 -8.53 24.90
CA LEU A 38 -6.50 -8.56 24.02
C LEU A 38 -6.38 -7.41 23.04
N GLY A 39 -6.32 -7.73 21.76
CA GLY A 39 -6.15 -6.73 20.71
C GLY A 39 -7.07 -6.94 19.54
N GLN A 40 -7.30 -5.86 18.83
CA GLN A 40 -7.99 -5.86 17.56
C GLN A 40 -7.27 -4.94 16.58
N THR A 41 -7.01 -5.45 15.40
CA THR A 41 -6.52 -4.67 14.27
C THR A 41 -7.56 -4.66 13.15
N ASN A 42 -7.81 -3.48 12.60
CA ASN A 42 -8.65 -3.31 11.42
C ASN A 42 -7.82 -2.65 10.32
N ASN A 43 -7.75 -3.31 9.17
CA ASN A 43 -7.14 -2.75 7.97
C ASN A 43 -8.22 -2.58 6.91
N THR A 44 -8.42 -1.35 6.47
CA THR A 44 -9.41 -1.02 5.44
C THR A 44 -8.70 -0.35 4.27
N ASN A 45 -8.90 -0.89 3.08
CA ASN A 45 -8.38 -0.36 1.84
C ASN A 45 -9.51 -0.08 0.86
N TYR A 46 -9.60 1.16 0.38
CA TYR A 46 -10.54 1.58 -0.67
C TYR A 46 -9.74 1.89 -1.92
N THR A 47 -10.17 1.34 -3.04
CA THR A 47 -9.61 1.65 -4.35
C THR A 47 -10.72 2.03 -5.31
N TRP A 48 -10.61 3.18 -5.95
CA TRP A 48 -11.53 3.61 -6.99
C TRP A 48 -10.73 4.04 -8.22
N SER A 49 -10.93 3.31 -9.32
CA SER A 49 -10.27 3.57 -10.59
C SER A 49 -11.29 3.83 -11.69
N ASN A 50 -11.00 4.82 -12.51
CA ASN A 50 -11.78 5.17 -13.69
C ASN A 50 -10.87 5.22 -14.89
N THR A 51 -11.28 4.61 -15.99
CA THR A 51 -10.52 4.60 -17.24
C THR A 51 -11.42 4.90 -18.41
N LEU A 52 -10.90 5.70 -19.33
CA LEU A 52 -11.50 5.99 -20.62
C LEU A 52 -10.55 5.51 -21.70
N ASN A 53 -10.97 4.56 -22.50
CA ASN A 53 -10.18 3.98 -23.57
C ASN A 53 -10.82 4.32 -24.92
N TYR A 54 -10.02 4.80 -25.86
CA TYR A 54 -10.45 5.13 -27.20
C TYR A 54 -9.56 4.46 -28.25
N LEU A 55 -10.17 3.58 -29.06
CA LEU A 55 -9.52 2.85 -30.14
C LEU A 55 -9.98 3.44 -31.48
N PHE A 56 -9.02 3.81 -32.32
CA PHE A 56 -9.31 4.32 -33.65
C PHE A 56 -8.18 4.01 -34.63
N ASP A 57 -8.56 3.95 -35.90
CA ASP A 57 -7.64 3.68 -37.01
C ASP A 57 -7.60 4.87 -37.97
N ILE A 58 -6.42 5.14 -38.52
CA ILE A 58 -6.22 6.11 -39.59
C ILE A 58 -5.65 5.38 -40.80
N LYS A 59 -6.32 5.50 -41.94
CA LYS A 59 -5.89 4.89 -43.23
C LYS A 59 -5.60 3.37 -43.13
N LYS A 60 -6.32 2.63 -42.29
CA LYS A 60 -6.22 1.17 -42.09
C LYS A 60 -4.84 0.65 -41.68
N ALA A 61 -3.80 1.46 -41.73
CA ALA A 61 -2.42 1.09 -41.42
C ALA A 61 -1.97 1.58 -40.04
N HIS A 62 -2.64 2.60 -39.51
CA HIS A 62 -2.26 3.24 -38.27
C HIS A 62 -3.32 2.97 -37.22
N HIS A 63 -2.99 2.15 -36.23
CA HIS A 63 -3.88 1.81 -35.13
C HIS A 63 -3.45 2.54 -33.86
N PHE A 64 -4.40 3.21 -33.23
CA PHE A 64 -4.18 3.94 -32.00
C PHE A 64 -5.06 3.40 -30.88
N ASN A 65 -4.48 3.28 -29.70
CA ASN A 65 -5.18 3.02 -28.46
C ASN A 65 -4.79 4.11 -27.47
N VAL A 66 -5.73 4.95 -27.10
CA VAL A 66 -5.54 6.03 -26.12
C VAL A 66 -6.29 5.67 -24.86
N LEU A 67 -5.57 5.62 -23.75
CA LEU A 67 -6.12 5.40 -22.42
C LEU A 67 -5.88 6.63 -21.55
N LEU A 68 -6.93 7.13 -20.92
CA LEU A 68 -6.86 8.09 -19.82
C LEU A 68 -7.42 7.45 -18.58
N GLY A 69 -6.83 7.72 -17.43
CA GLY A 69 -7.31 7.14 -16.19
C GLY A 69 -7.03 7.99 -14.97
N SER A 70 -7.82 7.72 -13.93
CA SER A 70 -7.61 8.22 -12.58
C SER A 70 -7.79 7.08 -11.59
N GLU A 71 -7.04 7.13 -10.51
CA GLU A 71 -7.13 6.15 -9.42
C GLU A 71 -6.95 6.85 -8.08
N ILE A 72 -7.78 6.49 -7.12
CA ILE A 72 -7.67 6.91 -5.73
C ILE A 72 -7.58 5.65 -4.89
N ASN A 73 -6.57 5.61 -4.02
CA ASN A 73 -6.42 4.58 -3.01
C ASN A 73 -6.33 5.21 -1.63
N LYS A 74 -7.06 4.65 -0.66
CA LYS A 74 -7.02 5.07 0.74
C LYS A 74 -6.90 3.82 1.60
N GLN A 75 -5.81 3.73 2.36
CA GLN A 75 -5.63 2.72 3.39
C GLN A 75 -5.74 3.35 4.77
N THR A 76 -6.42 2.64 5.68
CA THR A 76 -6.50 2.97 7.10
C THR A 76 -6.21 1.71 7.89
N TYR A 77 -5.28 1.81 8.82
CA TYR A 77 -4.94 0.77 9.78
C TYR A 77 -5.25 1.30 11.17
N LEU A 78 -6.10 0.58 11.90
CA LEU A 78 -6.44 0.84 13.29
C LEU A 78 -5.94 -0.33 14.11
N ASP A 79 -5.23 -0.04 15.17
CA ASP A 79 -4.71 -1.00 16.13
C ASP A 79 -5.15 -0.59 17.54
N PHE A 80 -5.55 -1.56 18.34
CA PHE A 80 -5.96 -1.36 19.72
C PHE A 80 -5.61 -2.61 20.54
N HIS A 81 -4.99 -2.41 21.71
CA HIS A 81 -4.68 -3.45 22.68
C HIS A 81 -5.06 -3.06 24.09
N ALA A 82 -5.64 -4.00 24.82
CA ALA A 82 -5.85 -3.96 26.26
C ALA A 82 -4.95 -5.00 26.91
N ILE A 83 -3.95 -4.53 27.65
CA ILE A 83 -2.95 -5.36 28.32
C ILE A 83 -3.20 -5.27 29.83
N SER A 84 -3.33 -6.43 30.48
CA SER A 84 -3.60 -6.48 31.93
C SER A 84 -2.76 -7.58 32.57
N GLU A 85 -2.35 -7.33 33.80
CA GLU A 85 -1.42 -8.17 34.55
C GLU A 85 -1.93 -8.48 35.97
N GLY A 86 -1.45 -9.58 36.55
CA GLY A 86 -1.75 -9.97 37.92
C GLY A 86 -3.12 -10.66 38.04
N TYR A 87 -3.16 -11.94 37.79
CA TYR A 87 -4.37 -12.76 37.88
C TYR A 87 -4.27 -13.74 39.05
N ALA A 88 -5.31 -13.78 39.89
CA ALA A 88 -5.40 -14.73 40.98
C ALA A 88 -5.69 -16.17 40.50
N LEU A 89 -6.40 -16.29 39.40
CA LEU A 89 -6.70 -17.57 38.73
C LEU A 89 -6.21 -17.49 37.29
N GLU A 90 -5.24 -18.34 36.97
CA GLU A 90 -4.57 -18.34 35.67
C GLU A 90 -5.17 -19.39 34.75
N SER A 91 -6.44 -19.26 34.41
CA SER A 91 -7.09 -20.08 33.39
C SER A 91 -7.79 -19.20 32.36
N VAL A 92 -7.94 -19.72 31.14
CA VAL A 92 -8.56 -19.02 30.01
C VAL A 92 -9.94 -18.46 30.36
N GLU A 93 -10.66 -19.14 31.26
CA GLU A 93 -12.03 -18.77 31.67
C GLU A 93 -12.08 -17.53 32.58
N TYR A 94 -10.98 -17.24 33.30
CA TYR A 94 -10.93 -16.17 34.32
C TYR A 94 -9.96 -15.05 33.98
N MET A 95 -9.08 -15.23 33.00
CA MET A 95 -8.10 -14.21 32.60
C MET A 95 -8.70 -13.20 31.62
N TYR A 96 -9.59 -12.36 32.09
CA TYR A 96 -10.10 -11.20 31.38
C TYR A 96 -9.55 -9.90 31.99
N PRO A 97 -9.42 -8.79 31.23
CA PRO A 97 -8.84 -7.53 31.72
C PRO A 97 -9.42 -7.01 33.02
N ASN A 98 -10.72 -7.19 33.25
CA ASN A 98 -11.41 -6.75 34.46
C ASN A 98 -11.14 -7.62 35.72
N ALA A 99 -10.57 -8.82 35.54
CA ALA A 99 -10.18 -9.69 36.63
C ALA A 99 -8.72 -9.49 37.07
N ALA A 100 -7.99 -8.65 36.37
CA ALA A 100 -6.61 -8.32 36.70
C ALA A 100 -6.54 -7.43 37.96
N THR A 101 -5.60 -7.72 38.84
CA THR A 101 -5.34 -6.97 40.06
C THR A 101 -4.08 -6.11 40.02
N GLY A 102 -3.25 -6.30 38.99
CA GLY A 102 -1.99 -5.60 38.76
C GLY A 102 -2.14 -4.44 37.77
N THR A 103 -1.11 -4.25 36.95
CA THR A 103 -1.05 -3.15 35.99
C THR A 103 -2.00 -3.40 34.82
N ALA A 104 -2.78 -2.37 34.47
CA ALA A 104 -3.57 -2.35 33.24
C ALA A 104 -3.12 -1.17 32.36
N ARG A 105 -2.92 -1.42 31.08
CA ARG A 105 -2.56 -0.40 30.08
C ARG A 105 -3.25 -0.68 28.76
N ASN A 106 -3.62 0.40 28.09
CA ASN A 106 -4.15 0.33 26.73
C ASN A 106 -3.14 0.97 25.78
N THR A 107 -2.97 0.37 24.62
CA THR A 107 -2.20 0.94 23.54
C THR A 107 -3.06 0.94 22.29
N GLY A 108 -2.77 1.84 21.37
CA GLY A 108 -3.46 1.86 20.10
C GLY A 108 -2.92 2.95 19.19
N ALA A 109 -3.10 2.73 17.90
CA ALA A 109 -2.69 3.66 16.86
C ALA A 109 -3.68 3.63 15.71
N MET A 110 -3.84 4.77 15.07
CA MET A 110 -4.52 4.87 13.79
C MET A 110 -3.57 5.52 12.79
N VAL A 111 -3.20 4.76 11.77
CA VAL A 111 -2.32 5.23 10.70
C VAL A 111 -2.94 4.95 9.35
N GLY A 112 -2.53 5.70 8.34
CA GLY A 112 -3.03 5.47 7.01
C GLY A 112 -2.41 6.40 5.99
N TYR A 113 -2.66 6.12 4.71
CA TYR A 113 -2.22 6.95 3.62
C TYR A 113 -3.29 7.07 2.54
N ARG A 114 -3.11 8.03 1.68
CA ARG A 114 -3.94 8.26 0.50
C ARG A 114 -3.03 8.44 -0.71
N LEU A 115 -3.45 7.82 -1.81
CA LEU A 115 -2.84 7.97 -3.12
C LEU A 115 -3.87 8.52 -4.09
N ALA A 116 -3.44 9.42 -4.95
CA ALA A 116 -4.23 9.88 -6.08
C ALA A 116 -3.34 9.86 -7.32
N SER A 117 -3.82 9.26 -8.39
CA SER A 117 -3.08 9.06 -9.62
C SER A 117 -3.90 9.49 -10.81
N PHE A 118 -3.26 10.20 -11.73
CA PHE A 118 -3.80 10.49 -13.06
C PHE A 118 -2.81 9.95 -14.08
N PHE A 119 -3.30 9.24 -15.09
CA PHE A 119 -2.42 8.66 -16.08
C PHE A 119 -3.02 8.70 -17.47
N GLY A 120 -2.14 8.78 -18.42
CA GLY A 120 -2.46 8.70 -19.84
C GLY A 120 -1.48 7.77 -20.54
N LYS A 121 -1.99 7.01 -21.48
CA LYS A 121 -1.20 6.12 -22.33
C LYS A 121 -1.66 6.24 -23.76
N VAL A 122 -0.70 6.23 -24.69
CA VAL A 122 -0.95 6.14 -26.12
C VAL A 122 -0.14 4.97 -26.65
N ASP A 123 -0.83 3.99 -27.20
CA ASP A 123 -0.22 2.91 -27.97
C ASP A 123 -0.45 3.17 -29.46
N TYR A 124 0.59 3.03 -30.23
CA TYR A 124 0.57 3.17 -31.68
C TYR A 124 1.11 1.90 -32.34
N ASN A 125 0.40 1.45 -33.35
CA ASN A 125 0.80 0.31 -34.15
C ASN A 125 0.67 0.69 -35.64
N TYR A 126 1.77 0.51 -36.38
CA TYR A 126 1.83 0.68 -37.82
C TYR A 126 2.00 -0.67 -38.49
N ASN A 127 0.95 -1.20 -39.13
CA ASN A 127 0.93 -2.45 -39.87
C ASN A 127 1.61 -3.62 -39.16
N ASP A 128 1.53 -3.71 -37.83
CA ASP A 128 2.25 -4.66 -37.01
C ASP A 128 3.79 -4.67 -37.18
N LEU A 129 4.32 -3.71 -37.91
CA LEU A 129 5.76 -3.54 -38.15
C LEU A 129 6.38 -2.69 -37.05
N LEU A 130 5.83 -1.51 -36.80
CA LEU A 130 6.33 -0.57 -35.80
C LEU A 130 5.29 -0.40 -34.70
N LEU A 131 5.74 -0.61 -33.47
CA LEU A 131 4.95 -0.47 -32.27
C LEU A 131 5.58 0.60 -31.38
N ALA A 132 4.81 1.59 -30.95
CA ALA A 132 5.28 2.59 -30.02
C ALA A 132 4.28 2.75 -28.90
N SER A 133 4.76 2.99 -27.69
CA SER A 133 3.92 3.28 -26.54
C SER A 133 4.53 4.42 -25.74
N PHE A 134 3.67 5.34 -25.30
CA PHE A 134 4.04 6.40 -24.37
C PHE A 134 3.04 6.43 -23.23
N THR A 135 3.56 6.47 -22.01
CA THR A 135 2.76 6.57 -20.78
C THR A 135 3.27 7.73 -19.94
N LEU A 136 2.38 8.52 -19.41
CA LEU A 136 2.65 9.52 -18.37
C LEU A 136 1.75 9.24 -17.17
N ARG A 137 2.34 9.09 -16.00
CA ARG A 137 1.62 8.94 -14.73
C ARG A 137 2.01 10.06 -13.79
N HIS A 138 1.01 10.71 -13.20
CA HIS A 138 1.13 11.77 -12.21
C HIS A 138 0.54 11.28 -10.90
N ASP A 139 1.39 10.97 -9.92
CA ASP A 139 1.00 10.32 -8.67
C ASP A 139 1.24 11.26 -7.49
N GLY A 140 0.23 11.38 -6.63
CA GLY A 140 0.29 12.10 -5.37
C GLY A 140 0.14 11.16 -4.19
N SER A 141 1.04 11.25 -3.20
CA SER A 141 1.01 10.46 -1.97
C SER A 141 0.98 11.35 -0.74
N SER A 142 0.07 11.02 0.21
CA SER A 142 -0.01 11.71 1.50
C SER A 142 1.18 11.42 2.43
N ARG A 143 2.03 10.44 2.10
CA ARG A 143 3.25 10.13 2.86
C ARG A 143 4.31 11.22 2.75
N PHE A 144 4.23 12.01 1.68
CA PHE A 144 5.16 13.11 1.44
C PHE A 144 4.60 14.45 1.92
N GLY A 145 5.50 15.35 2.30
CA GLY A 145 5.17 16.71 2.69
C GLY A 145 4.48 17.49 1.55
N LYS A 146 3.73 18.54 1.91
CA LYS A 146 2.87 19.30 1.01
C LYS A 146 3.54 19.73 -0.31
N ASN A 147 4.82 20.10 -0.27
CA ASN A 147 5.55 20.62 -1.43
C ASN A 147 6.13 19.52 -2.34
N ASN A 148 6.25 18.26 -1.88
CA ASN A 148 6.86 17.14 -2.61
C ASN A 148 5.90 15.96 -2.78
N ARG A 149 4.61 16.22 -2.68
CA ARG A 149 3.57 15.19 -2.66
C ARG A 149 3.34 14.54 -4.01
N TRP A 150 3.60 15.27 -5.09
CA TRP A 150 3.31 14.87 -6.46
C TRP A 150 4.58 14.55 -7.25
N GLY A 151 4.53 13.47 -8.02
CA GLY A 151 5.61 13.03 -8.91
C GLY A 151 5.11 12.70 -10.31
N ASN A 152 5.97 12.90 -11.32
CA ASN A 152 5.72 12.54 -12.71
C ASN A 152 6.58 11.34 -13.10
N PHE A 153 5.95 10.34 -13.71
CA PHE A 153 6.56 9.07 -14.09
C PHE A 153 6.29 8.78 -15.57
N PRO A 154 7.10 9.35 -16.47
CA PRO A 154 7.03 9.06 -17.89
C PRO A 154 7.66 7.71 -18.21
N ALA A 155 7.10 7.01 -19.21
CA ALA A 155 7.66 5.82 -19.80
C ALA A 155 7.40 5.79 -21.30
N ALA A 156 8.34 5.25 -22.08
CA ALA A 156 8.22 5.09 -23.51
C ALA A 156 8.78 3.74 -23.95
N SER A 157 8.20 3.17 -24.98
CA SER A 157 8.73 1.96 -25.61
C SER A 157 8.57 2.00 -27.14
N LEU A 158 9.53 1.40 -27.83
CA LEU A 158 9.52 1.18 -29.25
C LEU A 158 9.71 -0.31 -29.53
N GLY A 159 8.93 -0.87 -30.43
CA GLY A 159 9.04 -2.24 -30.89
C GLY A 159 9.09 -2.29 -32.42
N PHE A 160 9.97 -3.08 -32.95
CA PHE A 160 10.12 -3.28 -34.39
C PHE A 160 10.07 -4.77 -34.71
N ARG A 161 9.08 -5.19 -35.52
CA ARG A 161 8.90 -6.59 -35.91
C ARG A 161 9.62 -6.87 -37.23
N ILE A 162 10.83 -7.35 -37.12
CA ILE A 162 11.74 -7.59 -38.26
C ILE A 162 11.20 -8.71 -39.17
N SER A 163 10.51 -9.71 -38.60
CA SER A 163 9.90 -10.82 -39.36
C SER A 163 8.89 -10.34 -40.40
N GLN A 164 8.22 -9.21 -40.20
CA GLN A 164 7.30 -8.60 -41.17
C GLN A 164 8.02 -8.09 -42.42
N LEU A 165 9.28 -7.69 -42.29
CA LEU A 165 10.10 -7.23 -43.43
C LEU A 165 10.79 -8.40 -44.17
N LEU A 166 11.32 -9.36 -43.41
CA LEU A 166 12.15 -10.43 -43.97
C LEU A 166 11.33 -11.50 -44.67
N LYS A 167 10.09 -11.79 -44.22
CA LYS A 167 9.14 -12.78 -44.77
C LYS A 167 9.81 -14.09 -45.19
N LYS A 168 10.59 -14.69 -44.29
CA LYS A 168 11.32 -15.94 -44.52
C LYS A 168 10.54 -17.09 -43.86
N ASP A 169 10.38 -18.22 -44.59
CA ASP A 169 9.61 -19.39 -44.11
C ASP A 169 10.17 -20.02 -42.84
N TRP A 170 11.43 -19.80 -42.50
CA TRP A 170 12.08 -20.28 -41.28
C TRP A 170 11.95 -19.32 -40.10
N LEU A 171 11.40 -18.11 -40.33
CA LEU A 171 11.34 -17.03 -39.32
C LEU A 171 9.89 -16.67 -39.01
N ASP A 172 9.31 -17.24 -37.96
CA ASP A 172 7.93 -17.01 -37.56
C ASP A 172 7.73 -15.62 -36.95
N ASP A 173 8.50 -15.27 -35.92
CA ASP A 173 8.48 -13.94 -35.30
C ASP A 173 9.84 -13.52 -34.78
N LEU A 174 10.31 -12.37 -35.27
CA LEU A 174 11.49 -11.68 -34.74
C LEU A 174 11.15 -10.23 -34.47
N LYS A 175 11.16 -9.88 -33.16
CA LYS A 175 10.81 -8.55 -32.69
C LYS A 175 11.93 -7.97 -31.83
N PHE A 176 12.39 -6.78 -32.20
CA PHE A 176 13.25 -5.95 -31.36
C PHE A 176 12.40 -5.00 -30.52
N ARG A 177 12.76 -4.82 -29.24
CA ARG A 177 12.08 -3.86 -28.35
C ARG A 177 13.09 -3.09 -27.52
N LEU A 178 12.85 -1.77 -27.43
CA LEU A 178 13.54 -0.85 -26.54
C LEU A 178 12.51 -0.16 -25.65
N SER A 179 12.80 -0.05 -24.35
CA SER A 179 11.93 0.65 -23.40
C SER A 179 12.76 1.45 -22.41
N TRP A 180 12.18 2.57 -22.01
CA TRP A 180 12.70 3.46 -20.98
C TRP A 180 11.56 3.94 -20.10
N GLY A 181 11.82 4.15 -18.81
CA GLY A 181 10.83 4.69 -17.89
C GLY A 181 11.45 5.18 -16.59
N LYS A 182 10.77 6.15 -15.99
CA LYS A 182 11.05 6.64 -14.64
C LYS A 182 10.03 6.06 -13.69
N THR A 183 10.49 5.48 -12.58
CA THR A 183 9.66 4.96 -11.50
C THR A 183 9.85 5.77 -10.23
N GLY A 184 8.85 5.76 -9.34
CA GLY A 184 8.90 6.34 -8.01
C GLY A 184 8.86 5.28 -6.92
N ASN A 185 9.35 5.64 -5.75
CA ASN A 185 9.21 4.84 -4.54
C ASN A 185 8.53 5.69 -3.45
N GLN A 186 7.49 5.12 -2.83
CA GLN A 186 6.77 5.70 -1.69
C GLN A 186 6.94 4.87 -0.41
N GLY A 187 7.94 3.99 -0.36
CA GLY A 187 8.21 3.09 0.77
C GLY A 187 8.79 3.81 1.99
N ILE A 188 8.15 4.89 2.42
CA ILE A 188 8.44 5.64 3.65
C ILE A 188 7.28 5.52 4.62
N ASP A 189 7.52 5.77 5.90
CA ASP A 189 6.48 5.76 6.93
C ASP A 189 5.37 6.77 6.62
N ASN A 190 4.13 6.44 7.01
CA ASN A 190 2.95 7.25 6.71
C ASN A 190 3.04 8.68 7.26
N ASN A 191 3.80 8.88 8.33
CA ASN A 191 3.98 10.15 9.04
C ASN A 191 5.40 10.71 8.92
N ALA A 192 6.24 10.20 8.02
CA ALA A 192 7.66 10.60 7.89
C ALA A 192 7.88 12.10 7.63
N HIS A 193 6.85 12.81 7.15
CA HIS A 193 6.93 14.25 6.87
C HIS A 193 6.48 15.13 8.04
N TYR A 194 6.01 14.55 9.16
CA TYR A 194 5.70 15.27 10.39
C TYR A 194 6.88 15.16 11.36
N GLY A 195 7.17 16.25 12.08
CA GLY A 195 7.99 16.16 13.29
C GLY A 195 7.19 15.40 14.35
N LEU A 196 7.63 14.19 14.68
CA LEU A 196 7.00 13.40 15.73
C LEU A 196 7.59 13.78 17.07
N TYR A 197 6.76 14.15 18.02
CA TYR A 197 7.14 14.35 19.42
C TYR A 197 6.77 13.09 20.19
N VAL A 198 7.73 12.49 20.85
CA VAL A 198 7.51 11.40 21.80
C VAL A 198 7.49 12.05 23.20
N ALA A 199 6.39 11.91 23.91
CA ALA A 199 6.36 12.28 25.31
C ALA A 199 7.13 11.20 26.08
N ASP A 200 8.32 11.54 26.59
CA ASP A 200 9.06 10.71 27.52
C ASP A 200 8.61 11.08 28.95
N TYR A 201 7.80 10.20 29.53
CA TYR A 201 7.47 10.28 30.95
C TYR A 201 8.62 9.61 31.71
N GLY A 202 9.70 10.36 31.97
CA GLY A 202 10.77 9.90 32.84
C GLY A 202 10.23 9.42 34.19
N LEU A 203 10.95 8.56 34.86
CA LEU A 203 10.61 8.01 36.18
C LEU A 203 10.39 9.10 37.26
N ASP A 204 10.87 10.31 37.02
CA ASP A 204 10.62 11.48 37.86
C ASP A 204 9.48 12.30 37.25
N ARG A 205 8.30 12.22 37.90
CA ARG A 205 7.06 12.94 37.52
C ARG A 205 7.21 14.48 37.57
N THR A 206 8.37 15.01 37.88
CA THR A 206 8.61 16.44 38.02
C THR A 206 9.18 17.12 36.77
N THR A 207 9.64 16.38 35.78
CA THR A 207 10.16 16.93 34.52
C THR A 207 9.62 16.20 33.31
N SER A 208 8.55 16.74 32.71
CA SER A 208 8.15 16.38 31.35
C SER A 208 9.02 17.19 30.38
N THR A 209 10.02 16.57 29.78
CA THR A 209 10.70 17.12 28.61
C THR A 209 10.02 16.61 27.35
N ALA A 210 9.32 17.51 26.65
CA ALA A 210 8.91 17.26 25.28
C ALA A 210 10.11 17.52 24.36
N TYR A 211 10.48 16.56 23.51
CA TYR A 211 11.44 16.68 22.44
C TYR A 211 10.74 16.73 21.09
#